data_3c16561bf4ab87a287e4172bce88a889
#
_entry.id   3c16561bf4ab87a287e4172bce88a889
#
_cell.length_a   1.000
_cell.length_b   1.000
_cell.length_c   1.000
_cell.angle_alpha   90.00
_cell.angle_beta   90.00
_cell.angle_gamma   90.00
#
_symmetry.space_group_name_H-M   'P 1'
#
loop_
_entity.id
_entity.type
_entity.pdbx_description
1 polymer ?
#
loop_
_entity_poly.entity_id
_entity_poly.type
_entity_poly.pdbx_seq_one_letter_code
_entity_poly.pdbx_strand_id
1 'polypeptide(L)'
;MKKSERYYKPLEEKDLHGKPEGATLYKRTESLNNDTELVFIIDESGSMSGFESDTVGGFNSMIKKQRGGEGKVYVSTVLFNSERRVVHDRVDIEDIRLMSDRDYSPSGCTALLDAIGHSIRHISNIHKYARREDVPKNTIFVITTDGMENASSTFSASEIKSMIKEKTDEFGWEFIFVAANIDAIETAGRIGIKKERAANYRQSEAGFMACYSSMSEFVRRKRSDNNESLDDGEWKRELADI
;
A
#
# COMPACT_ATOMS: atom_id res chain seq x y z
N MET A 1 -16.87 -18.69 28.32
CA MET A 1 -17.46 -18.35 27.00
C MET A 1 -16.31 -18.08 26.06
N LYS A 2 -16.07 -18.97 25.10
CA LYS A 2 -15.00 -18.82 24.09
C LYS A 2 -15.50 -17.83 23.04
N LYS A 3 -14.87 -16.65 22.93
CA LYS A 3 -15.07 -15.75 21.79
C LYS A 3 -14.45 -16.40 20.56
N SER A 4 -15.28 -16.71 19.59
CA SER A 4 -14.85 -17.24 18.29
C SER A 4 -14.01 -16.19 17.57
N GLU A 5 -12.73 -16.46 17.41
CA GLU A 5 -11.89 -15.80 16.44
C GLU A 5 -12.47 -16.12 15.04
N ARG A 6 -13.11 -15.16 14.43
CA ARG A 6 -13.46 -15.26 13.01
C ARG A 6 -12.19 -14.97 12.22
N TYR A 7 -11.45 -16.02 11.90
CA TYR A 7 -10.45 -15.93 10.84
C TYR A 7 -11.20 -15.66 9.53
N TYR A 8 -10.94 -14.52 8.94
CA TYR A 8 -11.38 -14.21 7.58
C TYR A 8 -10.65 -15.17 6.64
N LYS A 9 -11.40 -16.08 6.01
CA LYS A 9 -10.86 -16.95 4.97
C LYS A 9 -10.88 -16.15 3.68
N PRO A 10 -9.72 -15.90 3.01
CA PRO A 10 -9.72 -15.23 1.72
C PRO A 10 -10.62 -15.99 0.76
N LEU A 11 -11.46 -15.27 0.00
CA LEU A 11 -12.23 -15.85 -1.10
C LEU A 11 -11.22 -16.43 -2.10
N GLU A 12 -11.25 -17.72 -2.33
CA GLU A 12 -10.46 -18.37 -3.36
C GLU A 12 -11.02 -17.98 -4.74
N GLU A 13 -10.14 -17.84 -5.74
CA GLU A 13 -10.50 -17.44 -7.12
C GLU A 13 -11.65 -18.24 -7.74
N LYS A 14 -11.89 -19.47 -7.25
CA LYS A 14 -12.99 -20.36 -7.68
C LYS A 14 -14.37 -19.96 -7.17
N ASP A 15 -14.47 -19.05 -6.19
CA ASP A 15 -15.75 -18.57 -5.66
C ASP A 15 -16.33 -17.40 -6.49
N LEU A 16 -15.61 -16.98 -7.54
CA LEU A 16 -16.01 -15.93 -8.48
C LEU A 16 -16.69 -16.49 -9.75
N HIS A 17 -17.52 -17.53 -9.63
CA HIS A 17 -18.29 -18.04 -10.74
C HIS A 17 -19.49 -17.15 -11.05
N GLY A 18 -19.34 -16.36 -12.08
CA GLY A 18 -20.33 -15.52 -12.72
C GLY A 18 -19.80 -14.11 -12.91
N LYS A 19 -19.23 -13.80 -14.09
CA LYS A 19 -19.03 -12.40 -14.46
C LYS A 19 -20.40 -11.74 -14.50
N PRO A 20 -20.73 -10.79 -13.62
CA PRO A 20 -21.89 -9.96 -13.87
C PRO A 20 -21.63 -9.23 -15.19
N GLU A 21 -22.59 -9.27 -16.10
CA GLU A 21 -22.55 -8.43 -17.29
C GLU A 21 -22.38 -6.98 -16.83
N GLY A 22 -21.33 -6.29 -17.28
CA GLY A 22 -21.09 -4.88 -16.99
C GLY A 22 -20.03 -4.54 -15.95
N ALA A 23 -19.21 -5.50 -15.49
CA ALA A 23 -18.09 -5.16 -14.59
C ALA A 23 -17.11 -4.20 -15.25
N THR A 24 -16.95 -2.97 -14.72
CA THR A 24 -16.14 -1.90 -15.30
C THR A 24 -15.21 -1.30 -14.23
N LEU A 25 -13.95 -1.09 -14.58
CA LEU A 25 -13.04 -0.27 -13.80
C LEU A 25 -13.24 1.20 -14.21
N TYR A 26 -13.47 2.06 -13.23
CA TYR A 26 -13.68 3.49 -13.45
C TYR A 26 -12.36 4.25 -13.28
N LYS A 27 -12.13 5.26 -14.14
CA LYS A 27 -11.00 6.18 -14.03
C LYS A 27 -11.21 7.15 -12.86
N ARG A 28 -10.13 7.66 -12.29
CA ARG A 28 -10.18 8.67 -11.23
C ARG A 28 -11.07 9.87 -11.58
N THR A 29 -11.01 10.32 -12.82
CA THR A 29 -11.82 11.45 -13.35
C THR A 29 -13.32 11.14 -13.44
N GLU A 30 -13.69 9.86 -13.32
CA GLU A 30 -15.08 9.38 -13.39
C GLU A 30 -15.65 9.10 -11.99
N SER A 31 -14.88 9.28 -10.93
CA SER A 31 -15.32 9.06 -9.55
C SER A 31 -16.40 10.06 -9.16
N LEU A 32 -17.35 9.60 -8.35
CA LEU A 32 -18.49 10.35 -7.84
C LEU A 32 -18.36 10.73 -6.36
N ASN A 33 -17.22 10.40 -5.73
CA ASN A 33 -16.95 10.67 -4.31
C ASN A 33 -15.52 11.17 -4.11
N ASN A 34 -15.16 11.56 -2.88
CA ASN A 34 -13.81 11.95 -2.47
C ASN A 34 -13.13 10.87 -1.61
N ASP A 35 -13.60 9.63 -1.69
CA ASP A 35 -13.07 8.53 -0.90
C ASP A 35 -11.67 8.12 -1.37
N THR A 36 -10.94 7.48 -0.47
CA THR A 36 -9.57 7.01 -0.72
C THR A 36 -9.45 5.54 -0.37
N GLU A 37 -8.90 4.76 -1.30
CA GLU A 37 -8.38 3.42 -1.07
C GLU A 37 -6.90 3.53 -0.71
N LEU A 38 -6.52 3.19 0.52
CA LEU A 38 -5.16 3.27 1.02
C LEU A 38 -4.64 1.87 1.32
N VAL A 39 -3.66 1.43 0.53
CA VAL A 39 -3.13 0.07 0.58
C VAL A 39 -1.69 0.09 1.07
N PHE A 40 -1.44 -0.50 2.22
CA PHE A 40 -0.11 -0.70 2.77
C PHE A 40 0.41 -2.09 2.41
N ILE A 41 1.62 -2.15 1.87
CA ILE A 41 2.38 -3.37 1.63
C ILE A 41 3.68 -3.21 2.41
N ILE A 42 3.78 -3.90 3.55
CA ILE A 42 4.83 -3.71 4.55
C ILE A 42 5.66 -4.99 4.65
N ASP A 43 6.95 -4.85 4.46
CA ASP A 43 7.92 -5.93 4.59
C ASP A 43 7.96 -6.44 6.04
N GLU A 44 7.81 -7.75 6.20
CA GLU A 44 7.94 -8.50 7.44
C GLU A 44 9.02 -9.60 7.29
N SER A 45 9.98 -9.39 6.36
CA SER A 45 11.11 -10.32 6.16
C SER A 45 12.11 -10.26 7.30
N GLY A 46 13.01 -11.24 7.36
CA GLY A 46 13.95 -11.38 8.46
C GLY A 46 14.90 -10.20 8.66
N SER A 47 15.19 -9.42 7.62
CA SER A 47 16.02 -8.21 7.70
C SER A 47 15.39 -7.08 8.51
N MET A 48 14.05 -7.09 8.65
CA MET A 48 13.29 -6.13 9.47
C MET A 48 13.40 -6.39 10.97
N SER A 49 14.11 -7.45 11.40
CA SER A 49 14.29 -7.76 12.82
C SER A 49 15.03 -6.66 13.57
N GLY A 50 14.48 -6.26 14.72
CA GLY A 50 14.97 -5.14 15.53
C GLY A 50 14.32 -3.79 15.22
N PHE A 51 13.43 -3.73 14.21
CA PHE A 51 12.69 -2.52 13.83
C PHE A 51 11.17 -2.68 13.99
N GLU A 52 10.74 -3.68 14.76
CA GLU A 52 9.33 -4.01 14.97
C GLU A 52 8.57 -2.80 15.54
N SER A 53 9.09 -2.20 16.62
CA SER A 53 8.46 -1.05 17.28
C SER A 53 8.39 0.16 16.35
N ASP A 54 9.44 0.40 15.55
CA ASP A 54 9.51 1.54 14.64
C ASP A 54 8.51 1.38 13.48
N THR A 55 8.41 0.16 12.93
CA THR A 55 7.46 -0.16 11.86
C THR A 55 6.02 -0.05 12.34
N VAL A 56 5.70 -0.69 13.47
CA VAL A 56 4.35 -0.64 14.07
C VAL A 56 4.00 0.78 14.51
N GLY A 57 4.92 1.47 15.16
CA GLY A 57 4.74 2.84 15.62
C GLY A 57 4.53 3.83 14.47
N GLY A 58 5.34 3.71 13.43
CA GLY A 58 5.24 4.51 12.21
C GLY A 58 3.91 4.30 11.48
N PHE A 59 3.52 3.05 11.24
CA PHE A 59 2.23 2.70 10.65
C PHE A 59 1.07 3.29 11.47
N ASN A 60 1.05 3.05 12.78
CA ASN A 60 0.00 3.54 13.67
C ASN A 60 -0.08 5.08 13.69
N SER A 61 1.06 5.75 13.66
CA SER A 61 1.14 7.21 13.57
C SER A 61 0.51 7.70 12.27
N MET A 62 0.83 7.06 11.15
CA MET A 62 0.26 7.39 9.85
C MET A 62 -1.26 7.20 9.82
N ILE A 63 -1.76 6.06 10.32
CA ILE A 63 -3.21 5.83 10.45
C ILE A 63 -3.89 6.95 11.24
N LYS A 64 -3.34 7.30 12.41
CA LYS A 64 -3.90 8.38 13.25
C LYS A 64 -3.92 9.73 12.53
N LYS A 65 -2.87 10.06 11.77
CA LYS A 65 -2.77 11.32 11.00
C LYS A 65 -3.72 11.38 9.82
N GLN A 66 -4.15 10.22 9.28
CA GLN A 66 -5.09 10.15 8.17
C GLN A 66 -6.56 10.12 8.61
N ARG A 67 -6.86 9.96 9.90
CA ARG A 67 -8.22 10.06 10.43
C ARG A 67 -8.74 11.48 10.30
N GLY A 68 -10.05 11.59 10.09
CA GLY A 68 -10.70 12.87 9.80
C GLY A 68 -10.43 13.38 8.39
N GLY A 69 -11.02 14.51 8.03
CA GLY A 69 -10.94 15.10 6.70
C GLY A 69 -12.10 14.68 5.80
N GLU A 70 -12.08 15.15 4.56
CA GLU A 70 -13.13 14.86 3.58
C GLU A 70 -12.99 13.46 2.99
N GLY A 71 -14.13 12.82 2.73
CA GLY A 71 -14.21 11.47 2.15
C GLY A 71 -13.81 10.38 3.13
N LYS A 72 -14.29 9.17 2.88
CA LYS A 72 -13.89 7.97 3.63
C LYS A 72 -12.51 7.51 3.21
N VAL A 73 -11.83 6.83 4.12
CA VAL A 73 -10.58 6.14 3.80
C VAL A 73 -10.74 4.66 4.14
N TYR A 74 -10.67 3.84 3.11
CA TYR A 74 -10.63 2.38 3.26
C TYR A 74 -9.18 1.92 3.31
N VAL A 75 -8.81 1.24 4.38
CA VAL A 75 -7.43 0.79 4.60
C VAL A 75 -7.32 -0.71 4.41
N SER A 76 -6.41 -1.10 3.54
CA SER A 76 -5.90 -2.48 3.44
C SER A 76 -4.45 -2.52 3.89
N THR A 77 -4.09 -3.52 4.70
CA THR A 77 -2.72 -3.72 5.17
C THR A 77 -2.29 -5.15 4.91
N VAL A 78 -1.27 -5.29 4.10
CA VAL A 78 -0.66 -6.56 3.74
C VAL A 78 0.76 -6.58 4.30
N LEU A 79 1.03 -7.51 5.19
CA LEU A 79 2.39 -7.84 5.62
C LEU A 79 2.91 -8.97 4.73
N PHE A 80 4.18 -8.90 4.36
CA PHE A 80 4.77 -9.92 3.52
C PHE A 80 6.20 -10.28 3.92
N ASN A 81 6.51 -11.54 3.76
CA ASN A 81 7.85 -12.11 3.79
C ASN A 81 7.97 -13.15 2.66
N SER A 82 8.21 -14.42 2.94
CA SER A 82 8.07 -15.52 1.96
C SER A 82 6.61 -15.78 1.58
N GLU A 83 5.68 -15.31 2.40
CA GLU A 83 4.24 -15.39 2.24
C GLU A 83 3.63 -14.00 2.41
N ARG A 84 2.33 -13.88 2.19
CA ARG A 84 1.59 -12.64 2.45
C ARG A 84 0.47 -12.87 3.46
N ARG A 85 0.27 -11.88 4.33
CA ARG A 85 -0.77 -11.91 5.35
C ARG A 85 -1.56 -10.59 5.33
N VAL A 86 -2.86 -10.67 5.15
CA VAL A 86 -3.75 -9.51 5.20
C VAL A 86 -4.14 -9.24 6.65
N VAL A 87 -3.77 -8.09 7.17
CA VAL A 87 -4.11 -7.63 8.53
C VAL A 87 -5.40 -6.83 8.53
N HIS A 88 -5.54 -5.95 7.55
CA HIS A 88 -6.77 -5.17 7.32
C HIS A 88 -7.17 -5.32 5.86
N ASP A 89 -8.46 -5.51 5.61
CA ASP A 89 -9.03 -5.62 4.26
C ASP A 89 -10.17 -4.62 4.12
N ARG A 90 -9.86 -3.46 3.53
CA ARG A 90 -10.79 -2.35 3.30
C ARG A 90 -11.58 -1.92 4.54
N VAL A 91 -10.92 -1.83 5.67
CA VAL A 91 -11.52 -1.34 6.92
C VAL A 91 -11.60 0.19 6.86
N ASP A 92 -12.73 0.77 7.24
CA ASP A 92 -12.82 2.23 7.41
C ASP A 92 -11.76 2.69 8.43
N ILE A 93 -11.00 3.72 8.09
CA ILE A 93 -9.88 4.18 8.91
C ILE A 93 -10.31 4.58 10.33
N GLU A 94 -11.57 5.00 10.50
CA GLU A 94 -12.10 5.35 11.82
C GLU A 94 -12.30 4.10 12.70
N ASP A 95 -12.58 2.95 12.08
CA ASP A 95 -12.82 1.67 12.75
C ASP A 95 -11.57 0.78 12.82
N ILE A 96 -10.47 1.18 12.18
CA ILE A 96 -9.27 0.35 12.10
C ILE A 96 -8.65 0.12 13.47
N ARG A 97 -8.39 -1.14 13.80
CA ARG A 97 -7.60 -1.50 14.96
C ARG A 97 -6.12 -1.24 14.66
N LEU A 98 -5.48 -0.42 15.48
CA LEU A 98 -4.05 -0.19 15.38
C LEU A 98 -3.27 -1.50 15.58
N MET A 99 -2.15 -1.62 14.88
CA MET A 99 -1.24 -2.75 15.03
C MET A 99 -0.59 -2.74 16.41
N SER A 100 -0.28 -3.91 16.90
CA SER A 100 0.50 -4.15 18.12
C SER A 100 1.72 -5.01 17.79
N ASP A 101 2.64 -5.15 18.73
CA ASP A 101 3.83 -6.00 18.58
C ASP A 101 3.50 -7.48 18.26
N ARG A 102 2.25 -7.90 18.50
CA ARG A 102 1.77 -9.25 18.14
C ARG A 102 1.35 -9.38 16.69
N ASP A 103 1.17 -8.26 16.02
CA ASP A 103 0.70 -8.21 14.64
C ASP A 103 1.84 -8.15 13.63
N TYR A 104 3.09 -7.98 14.09
CA TYR A 104 4.26 -7.86 13.23
C TYR A 104 5.42 -8.67 13.79
N SER A 105 5.87 -9.68 13.04
CA SER A 105 6.89 -10.65 13.48
C SER A 105 7.84 -10.98 12.32
N PRO A 106 8.94 -10.22 12.17
CA PRO A 106 9.88 -10.38 11.08
C PRO A 106 10.46 -11.78 10.97
N SER A 107 10.39 -12.36 9.76
CA SER A 107 10.93 -13.69 9.47
C SER A 107 10.96 -13.99 7.97
N GLY A 108 11.73 -15.00 7.55
CA GLY A 108 11.72 -15.50 6.16
C GLY A 108 12.39 -14.56 5.15
N CYS A 109 12.02 -14.76 3.88
CA CYS A 109 12.56 -14.06 2.71
C CYS A 109 11.60 -12.95 2.25
N THR A 110 11.91 -12.30 1.11
CA THR A 110 11.21 -11.10 0.63
C THR A 110 10.49 -11.40 -0.70
N ALA A 111 9.20 -11.78 -0.66
CA ALA A 111 8.37 -12.00 -1.85
C ALA A 111 7.60 -10.71 -2.24
N LEU A 112 8.33 -9.66 -2.54
CA LEU A 112 7.81 -8.31 -2.80
C LEU A 112 6.89 -8.26 -4.03
N LEU A 113 7.29 -8.89 -5.15
CA LEU A 113 6.51 -8.85 -6.39
C LEU A 113 5.17 -9.57 -6.20
N ASP A 114 5.16 -10.69 -5.49
CA ASP A 114 3.94 -11.43 -5.20
C ASP A 114 3.00 -10.61 -4.29
N ALA A 115 3.53 -9.92 -3.28
CA ALA A 115 2.74 -9.05 -2.41
C ALA A 115 2.10 -7.89 -3.20
N ILE A 116 2.85 -7.23 -4.07
CA ILE A 116 2.36 -6.14 -4.93
C ILE A 116 1.30 -6.66 -5.91
N GLY A 117 1.63 -7.72 -6.65
CA GLY A 117 0.75 -8.25 -7.70
C GLY A 117 -0.60 -8.73 -7.18
N HIS A 118 -0.58 -9.46 -6.08
CA HIS A 118 -1.81 -9.89 -5.42
C HIS A 118 -2.64 -8.72 -4.89
N SER A 119 -2.00 -7.71 -4.29
CA SER A 119 -2.70 -6.53 -3.77
C SER A 119 -3.35 -5.72 -4.90
N ILE A 120 -2.65 -5.50 -6.02
CA ILE A 120 -3.20 -4.83 -7.20
C ILE A 120 -4.40 -5.61 -7.75
N ARG A 121 -4.29 -6.94 -7.90
CA ARG A 121 -5.40 -7.78 -8.37
C ARG A 121 -6.61 -7.72 -7.43
N HIS A 122 -6.37 -7.79 -6.13
CA HIS A 122 -7.42 -7.75 -5.11
C HIS A 122 -8.23 -6.45 -5.20
N ILE A 123 -7.56 -5.30 -5.12
CA ILE A 123 -8.22 -3.99 -5.19
C ILE A 123 -8.88 -3.76 -6.57
N SER A 124 -8.21 -4.17 -7.66
CA SER A 124 -8.80 -4.09 -9.00
C SER A 124 -10.10 -4.86 -9.11
N ASN A 125 -10.17 -6.06 -8.52
CA ASN A 125 -11.37 -6.86 -8.53
C ASN A 125 -12.49 -6.21 -7.72
N ILE A 126 -12.18 -5.66 -6.55
CA ILE A 126 -13.15 -4.95 -5.74
C ILE A 126 -13.73 -3.76 -6.52
N HIS A 127 -12.88 -2.89 -7.05
CA HIS A 127 -13.34 -1.72 -7.81
C HIS A 127 -14.11 -2.09 -9.06
N LYS A 128 -13.73 -3.18 -9.74
CA LYS A 128 -14.40 -3.66 -10.95
C LYS A 128 -15.84 -4.09 -10.72
N TYR A 129 -16.15 -4.61 -9.53
CA TYR A 129 -17.48 -5.12 -9.19
C TYR A 129 -18.25 -4.21 -8.24
N ALA A 130 -17.63 -3.13 -7.74
CA ALA A 130 -18.31 -2.11 -6.97
C ALA A 130 -19.24 -1.26 -7.84
N ARG A 131 -20.25 -0.67 -7.24
CA ARG A 131 -21.04 0.37 -7.89
C ARG A 131 -20.16 1.60 -8.11
N ARG A 132 -20.44 2.37 -9.16
CA ARG A 132 -19.63 3.54 -9.52
C ARG A 132 -19.47 4.54 -8.37
N GLU A 133 -20.54 4.78 -7.61
CA GLU A 133 -20.54 5.66 -6.45
C GLU A 133 -19.71 5.16 -5.26
N ASP A 134 -19.40 3.85 -5.22
CA ASP A 134 -18.62 3.22 -4.16
C ASP A 134 -17.12 3.04 -4.53
N VAL A 135 -16.74 3.40 -5.78
CA VAL A 135 -15.33 3.34 -6.20
C VAL A 135 -14.60 4.59 -5.70
N PRO A 136 -13.58 4.44 -4.84
CA PRO A 136 -12.82 5.58 -4.33
C PRO A 136 -12.14 6.40 -5.43
N LYS A 137 -12.16 7.73 -5.30
CA LYS A 137 -11.49 8.65 -6.21
C LYS A 137 -9.98 8.47 -6.23
N ASN A 138 -9.40 8.27 -5.06
CA ASN A 138 -7.97 8.08 -4.92
C ASN A 138 -7.67 6.64 -4.53
N THR A 139 -6.72 6.02 -5.21
CA THR A 139 -6.17 4.71 -4.84
C THR A 139 -4.66 4.85 -4.69
N ILE A 140 -4.15 4.65 -3.49
CA ILE A 140 -2.77 4.92 -3.13
C ILE A 140 -2.17 3.66 -2.51
N PHE A 141 -1.10 3.16 -3.11
CA PHE A 141 -0.29 2.06 -2.60
C PHE A 141 0.95 2.63 -1.92
N VAL A 142 1.19 2.21 -0.70
CA VAL A 142 2.37 2.55 0.10
C VAL A 142 3.16 1.27 0.34
N ILE A 143 4.33 1.17 -0.29
CA ILE A 143 5.18 -0.02 -0.28
C ILE A 143 6.43 0.29 0.50
N THR A 144 6.70 -0.49 1.56
CA THR A 144 7.90 -0.34 2.39
C THR A 144 8.66 -1.65 2.45
N THR A 145 9.98 -1.59 2.25
CA THR A 145 10.87 -2.75 2.33
C THR A 145 12.28 -2.31 2.80
N ASP A 146 13.06 -3.23 3.32
CA ASP A 146 14.49 -3.03 3.61
C ASP A 146 15.39 -4.01 2.86
N GLY A 147 14.79 -4.89 2.07
CA GLY A 147 15.48 -5.97 1.39
C GLY A 147 15.20 -6.04 -0.12
N MET A 148 16.07 -6.78 -0.81
CA MET A 148 15.88 -7.11 -2.21
C MET A 148 14.86 -8.23 -2.37
N GLU A 149 14.04 -8.14 -3.42
CA GLU A 149 13.21 -9.23 -3.91
C GLU A 149 14.02 -10.52 -4.12
N ASN A 150 13.61 -11.61 -3.46
CA ASN A 150 14.33 -12.88 -3.54
C ASN A 150 13.47 -14.15 -3.41
N ALA A 151 12.14 -14.01 -3.29
CA ALA A 151 11.27 -15.15 -3.01
C ALA A 151 9.97 -15.22 -3.81
N SER A 152 9.66 -14.22 -4.62
CA SER A 152 8.45 -14.24 -5.44
C SER A 152 8.49 -15.35 -6.49
N SER A 153 7.37 -16.01 -6.67
CA SER A 153 7.20 -17.13 -7.58
C SER A 153 6.00 -17.01 -8.51
N THR A 154 5.09 -16.10 -8.22
CA THR A 154 3.83 -15.92 -8.96
C THR A 154 3.92 -14.81 -10.00
N PHE A 155 4.63 -13.72 -9.67
CA PHE A 155 4.75 -12.55 -10.53
C PHE A 155 6.20 -12.24 -10.86
N SER A 156 6.47 -11.95 -12.13
CA SER A 156 7.73 -11.37 -12.59
C SER A 156 7.74 -9.84 -12.45
N ALA A 157 8.92 -9.24 -12.41
CA ALA A 157 9.08 -7.79 -12.41
C ALA A 157 8.44 -7.11 -13.64
N SER A 158 8.46 -7.78 -14.81
CA SER A 158 7.84 -7.28 -16.04
C SER A 158 6.30 -7.25 -15.94
N GLU A 159 5.69 -8.26 -15.33
CA GLU A 159 4.25 -8.29 -15.07
C GLU A 159 3.85 -7.19 -14.10
N ILE A 160 4.56 -7.05 -12.97
CA ILE A 160 4.30 -5.97 -12.01
C ILE A 160 4.45 -4.60 -12.67
N LYS A 161 5.49 -4.40 -13.48
CA LYS A 161 5.69 -3.16 -14.24
C LYS A 161 4.50 -2.84 -15.15
N SER A 162 3.99 -3.83 -15.86
CA SER A 162 2.82 -3.67 -16.72
C SER A 162 1.57 -3.32 -15.93
N MET A 163 1.35 -4.00 -14.79
CA MET A 163 0.22 -3.74 -13.90
C MET A 163 0.27 -2.33 -13.30
N ILE A 164 1.41 -1.93 -12.75
CA ILE A 164 1.60 -0.57 -12.18
C ILE A 164 1.40 0.49 -13.26
N LYS A 165 1.99 0.30 -14.44
CA LYS A 165 1.83 1.23 -15.56
C LYS A 165 0.37 1.38 -15.96
N GLU A 166 -0.36 0.28 -16.16
CA GLU A 166 -1.79 0.31 -16.47
C GLU A 166 -2.58 1.09 -15.41
N LYS A 167 -2.38 0.75 -14.12
CA LYS A 167 -3.14 1.38 -13.03
C LYS A 167 -2.82 2.86 -12.88
N THR A 168 -1.58 3.25 -13.08
CA THR A 168 -1.16 4.67 -13.03
C THR A 168 -1.69 5.45 -14.23
N ASP A 169 -1.46 4.96 -15.45
CA ASP A 169 -1.74 5.73 -16.67
C ASP A 169 -3.25 5.78 -16.99
N GLU A 170 -3.97 4.67 -16.75
CA GLU A 170 -5.38 4.57 -17.13
C GLU A 170 -6.34 4.93 -16.00
N PHE A 171 -6.00 4.59 -14.76
CA PHE A 171 -6.90 4.73 -13.60
C PHE A 171 -6.45 5.78 -12.59
N GLY A 172 -5.23 6.35 -12.75
CA GLY A 172 -4.70 7.38 -11.88
C GLY A 172 -4.33 6.87 -10.48
N TRP A 173 -4.02 5.57 -10.35
CA TRP A 173 -3.52 5.03 -9.09
C TRP A 173 -2.12 5.54 -8.79
N GLU A 174 -1.83 5.77 -7.54
CA GLU A 174 -0.52 6.22 -7.06
C GLU A 174 0.20 5.08 -6.35
N PHE A 175 1.50 4.97 -6.60
CA PHE A 175 2.36 3.98 -5.95
C PHE A 175 3.56 4.72 -5.35
N ILE A 176 3.73 4.63 -4.02
CA ILE A 176 4.90 5.13 -3.30
C ILE A 176 5.74 3.92 -2.92
N PHE A 177 7.02 4.01 -3.18
CA PHE A 177 7.99 3.00 -2.82
C PHE A 177 9.08 3.60 -1.94
N VAL A 178 9.22 3.11 -0.72
CA VAL A 178 10.29 3.52 0.19
C VAL A 178 11.09 2.32 0.63
N ALA A 179 12.41 2.44 0.57
CA ALA A 179 13.28 1.34 0.90
C ALA A 179 14.49 1.79 1.74
N ALA A 180 14.96 0.87 2.59
CA ALA A 180 16.27 0.98 3.24
C ALA A 180 17.22 -0.08 2.66
N ASN A 181 18.52 0.11 2.85
CA ASN A 181 19.59 -0.85 2.49
C ASN A 181 19.66 -1.27 1.02
N ILE A 182 18.82 -0.74 0.15
CA ILE A 182 18.82 -0.98 -1.30
C ILE A 182 18.66 0.34 -2.03
N ASP A 183 18.96 0.37 -3.33
CA ASP A 183 18.60 1.52 -4.16
C ASP A 183 17.09 1.51 -4.45
N ALA A 184 16.36 2.34 -3.70
CA ALA A 184 14.91 2.45 -3.83
C ALA A 184 14.50 2.97 -5.21
N ILE A 185 15.26 3.89 -5.80
CA ILE A 185 14.94 4.50 -7.09
C ILE A 185 15.13 3.48 -8.21
N GLU A 186 16.26 2.74 -8.19
CA GLU A 186 16.51 1.70 -9.17
C GLU A 186 15.49 0.57 -9.06
N THR A 187 15.23 0.09 -7.84
CA THR A 187 14.29 -1.00 -7.58
C THR A 187 12.87 -0.63 -8.02
N ALA A 188 12.40 0.56 -7.64
CA ALA A 188 11.12 1.11 -8.06
C ALA A 188 11.01 1.22 -9.59
N GLY A 189 12.06 1.71 -10.26
CA GLY A 189 12.11 1.83 -11.72
C GLY A 189 12.00 0.49 -12.45
N ARG A 190 12.55 -0.59 -11.89
CA ARG A 190 12.43 -1.95 -12.45
C ARG A 190 10.99 -2.43 -12.48
N ILE A 191 10.18 -2.04 -11.50
CA ILE A 191 8.75 -2.39 -11.39
C ILE A 191 7.81 -1.28 -11.88
N GLY A 192 8.34 -0.24 -12.53
CA GLY A 192 7.53 0.79 -13.20
C GLY A 192 7.06 1.96 -12.34
N ILE A 193 7.54 2.06 -11.11
CA ILE A 193 7.29 3.23 -10.25
C ILE A 193 8.29 4.34 -10.61
N LYS A 194 7.78 5.57 -10.77
CA LYS A 194 8.60 6.73 -11.14
C LYS A 194 9.53 7.12 -9.99
N LYS A 195 10.70 7.66 -10.32
CA LYS A 195 11.70 8.10 -9.32
C LYS A 195 11.16 9.16 -8.35
N GLU A 196 10.20 9.98 -8.78
CA GLU A 196 9.52 10.97 -7.95
C GLU A 196 8.66 10.34 -6.86
N ARG A 197 8.30 9.06 -7.03
CA ARG A 197 7.49 8.25 -6.09
C ARG A 197 8.33 7.23 -5.31
N ALA A 198 9.66 7.29 -5.45
CA ALA A 198 10.58 6.41 -4.74
C ALA A 198 11.54 7.22 -3.86
N ALA A 199 11.83 6.72 -2.67
CA ALA A 199 12.80 7.32 -1.77
C ALA A 199 13.51 6.26 -0.92
N ASN A 200 14.77 6.51 -0.62
CA ASN A 200 15.48 5.81 0.43
C ASN A 200 15.17 6.42 1.79
N TYR A 201 15.14 5.59 2.82
CA TYR A 201 15.17 6.05 4.20
C TYR A 201 16.30 5.36 4.96
N ARG A 202 16.75 5.99 6.03
CA ARG A 202 17.78 5.39 6.90
C ARG A 202 17.12 4.47 7.90
N GLN A 203 17.66 3.27 8.07
CA GLN A 203 17.17 2.27 9.02
C GLN A 203 17.58 2.66 10.46
N SER A 204 16.89 3.65 11.00
CA SER A 204 17.02 4.20 12.34
C SER A 204 15.68 4.74 12.81
N GLU A 205 15.46 4.89 14.11
CA GLU A 205 14.20 5.46 14.67
C GLU A 205 13.83 6.78 13.98
N ALA A 206 14.78 7.72 13.85
CA ALA A 206 14.55 8.99 13.16
C ALA A 206 14.20 8.81 11.67
N GLY A 207 14.87 7.88 10.98
CA GLY A 207 14.59 7.57 9.58
C GLY A 207 13.22 6.96 9.36
N PHE A 208 12.78 6.04 10.23
CA PHE A 208 11.41 5.50 10.21
C PHE A 208 10.38 6.59 10.45
N MET A 209 10.58 7.45 11.46
CA MET A 209 9.66 8.55 11.76
C MET A 209 9.53 9.52 10.57
N ALA A 210 10.64 9.93 9.97
CA ALA A 210 10.65 10.79 8.79
C ALA A 210 9.97 10.11 7.59
N CYS A 211 10.25 8.83 7.36
CA CYS A 211 9.64 8.03 6.29
C CYS A 211 8.12 8.03 6.40
N TYR A 212 7.58 7.59 7.53
CA TYR A 212 6.13 7.55 7.73
C TYR A 212 5.48 8.95 7.76
N SER A 213 6.21 9.98 8.24
CA SER A 213 5.73 11.37 8.19
C SER A 213 5.61 11.86 6.75
N SER A 214 6.64 11.64 5.93
CA SER A 214 6.66 12.03 4.51
C SER A 214 5.59 11.32 3.70
N MET A 215 5.43 10.00 3.90
CA MET A 215 4.34 9.24 3.26
C MET A 215 2.96 9.74 3.69
N SER A 216 2.79 10.05 4.99
CA SER A 216 1.54 10.58 5.52
C SER A 216 1.18 11.93 4.89
N GLU A 217 2.16 12.81 4.71
CA GLU A 217 1.95 14.11 4.06
C GLU A 217 1.58 13.94 2.57
N PHE A 218 2.24 13.03 1.86
CA PHE A 218 1.87 12.70 0.49
C PHE A 218 0.40 12.27 0.38
N VAL A 219 -0.01 11.30 1.23
CA VAL A 219 -1.40 10.80 1.22
C VAL A 219 -2.38 11.92 1.54
N ARG A 220 -2.08 12.76 2.54
CA ARG A 220 -2.90 13.90 2.94
C ARG A 220 -3.11 14.88 1.77
N ARG A 221 -2.04 15.22 1.05
CA ARG A 221 -2.11 16.13 -0.13
C ARG A 221 -2.94 15.52 -1.25
N LYS A 222 -2.80 14.22 -1.51
CA LYS A 222 -3.59 13.54 -2.55
C LYS A 222 -5.08 13.46 -2.23
N ARG A 223 -5.44 13.42 -0.95
CA ARG A 223 -6.82 13.43 -0.48
C ARG A 223 -7.48 14.82 -0.55
N SER A 224 -6.72 15.88 -0.32
CA SER A 224 -7.24 17.25 -0.20
C SER A 224 -7.65 17.91 -1.52
N ASP A 225 -7.63 17.20 -2.63
CA ASP A 225 -8.15 17.56 -3.96
C ASP A 225 -7.79 18.96 -4.52
N ASN A 226 -6.83 19.62 -3.92
CA ASN A 226 -6.26 20.79 -4.55
C ASN A 226 -5.47 20.30 -5.75
N ASN A 227 -5.96 20.65 -6.95
CA ASN A 227 -5.41 20.35 -8.26
C ASN A 227 -4.02 21.02 -8.49
N GLU A 228 -3.34 21.36 -7.40
CA GLU A 228 -1.95 21.74 -7.42
C GLU A 228 -1.16 20.50 -7.84
N SER A 229 -0.51 20.62 -8.99
CA SER A 229 0.51 19.68 -9.40
C SER A 229 1.44 19.51 -8.20
N LEU A 230 1.29 18.41 -7.46
CA LEU A 230 2.22 18.06 -6.42
C LEU A 230 3.59 18.05 -7.09
N ASP A 231 4.44 18.97 -6.72
CA ASP A 231 5.82 19.01 -7.18
C ASP A 231 6.37 17.62 -6.93
N ASP A 232 6.75 16.97 -8.04
CA ASP A 232 6.92 15.52 -8.14
C ASP A 232 8.07 14.96 -7.27
N GLY A 233 8.38 15.51 -6.15
CA GLY A 233 9.42 15.04 -5.22
C GLY A 233 9.42 15.76 -3.88
N GLU A 234 8.53 16.70 -3.68
CA GLU A 234 8.52 17.52 -2.46
C GLU A 234 8.26 16.71 -1.18
N TRP A 235 7.42 15.69 -1.27
CA TRP A 235 7.06 14.81 -0.16
C TRP A 235 8.25 14.08 0.47
N LYS A 236 9.35 13.88 -0.28
CA LYS A 236 10.51 13.12 0.16
C LYS A 236 11.73 14.01 0.53
N ARG A 237 11.59 15.32 0.57
CA ARG A 237 12.71 16.23 0.90
C ARG A 237 13.32 15.93 2.27
N GLU A 238 12.45 15.71 3.27
CA GLU A 238 12.93 15.38 4.64
C GLU A 238 13.69 14.04 4.71
N LEU A 239 13.50 13.13 3.75
CA LEU A 239 14.21 11.86 3.69
C LEU A 239 15.64 12.00 3.14
N ALA A 240 15.93 13.06 2.38
CA ALA A 240 17.24 13.31 1.80
C ALA A 240 18.23 13.88 2.82
N ASP A 241 17.74 14.48 3.91
CA ASP A 241 18.54 15.21 4.90
C ASP A 241 18.88 14.35 6.15
N ILE A 242 18.40 13.10 6.22
CA ILE A 242 18.57 12.16 7.32
C ILE A 242 19.42 10.97 6.87
#